data_c521158f412e0573d793c3386e875045
#
_entry.id   c521158f412e0573d793c3386e875045
#
_cell.length_a   1.000
_cell.length_b   1.000
_cell.length_c   1.000
_cell.angle_alpha   90.00
_cell.angle_beta   90.00
_cell.angle_gamma   90.00
#
_symmetry.space_group_name_H-M   'P 1'
#
loop_
_entity.id
_entity.type
_entity.pdbx_description
1 polymer ?
#
loop_
_entity_poly.entity_id
_entity_poly.type
_entity_poly.pdbx_seq_one_letter_code
_entity_poly.pdbx_strand_id
1 'polypeptide(L)'
;SAITFGDYNDPDSNVSQLVRDNPAFQMHEELGTDPQIKYLYTTPAVPGREPEAADLADERLADPANPLVGTLQPFWDWRAAMNWMFGGVGSGFVFAAWLASFVVPAEAAADYALWLSAAQFAGAGLMAIGLFFVFLKIGRKLRFWRAVSRPQTSWMSRELYIVAVFGIAVLLGIATQHPAAQAVAALAALGFLGCQAMILYRARGIPAWRHRLMPWMIFTTGLLEGFALLMPAFALSIGLLAAFRLLVPLEIFIYSALALKTMQSASVVVIVLAAASLILWTAYLRSAAAGGIGPLARTVLAKVHRRVLILGTGLPALLYLAGLIALGMGQTGTRIAIGVWLAGSVLAIFGGVYWKFMIVARAGYQQGFAMPRQPHRGSGARAAPPRLDGTVMRPGAPLAESPEGVG
;
A
#
# COMPACT_ATOMS: atom_id res chain seq x y z
N SER A 1 14.70 -11.13 25.14
CA SER A 1 16.13 -10.79 24.99
C SER A 1 16.24 -9.69 23.95
N ALA A 2 16.67 -8.51 24.40
CA ALA A 2 17.01 -7.40 23.53
C ALA A 2 18.32 -7.80 22.79
N ILE A 3 18.26 -7.82 21.45
CA ILE A 3 19.47 -7.83 20.65
C ILE A 3 19.98 -6.39 20.72
N THR A 4 20.93 -6.13 21.56
CA THR A 4 21.70 -4.90 21.57
C THR A 4 22.70 -5.00 20.43
N PHE A 5 22.50 -4.20 19.39
CA PHE A 5 23.52 -3.96 18.38
C PHE A 5 24.52 -2.96 18.99
N GLY A 6 25.63 -3.45 19.49
CA GLY A 6 26.79 -2.60 19.81
C GLY A 6 27.47 -2.16 18.50
N ASP A 7 28.17 -1.03 18.56
CA ASP A 7 28.98 -0.60 17.42
C ASP A 7 30.13 -1.60 17.23
N TYR A 8 30.23 -2.17 16.03
CA TYR A 8 31.27 -3.12 15.65
C TYR A 8 32.70 -2.51 15.78
N ASN A 9 32.78 -1.20 15.57
CA ASN A 9 34.05 -0.47 15.61
C ASN A 9 34.40 0.03 17.03
N ASP A 10 33.52 -0.12 18.01
CA ASP A 10 33.82 0.24 19.40
C ASP A 10 34.64 -0.89 20.06
N PRO A 11 35.94 -0.66 20.41
CA PRO A 11 36.78 -1.66 20.99
C PRO A 11 36.27 -2.18 22.35
N ASP A 12 35.43 -1.42 23.04
CA ASP A 12 34.90 -1.76 24.35
C ASP A 12 33.51 -2.42 24.28
N SER A 13 32.93 -2.55 23.07
CA SER A 13 31.63 -3.21 22.92
C SER A 13 31.75 -4.73 23.07
N ASN A 14 30.80 -5.34 23.80
CA ASN A 14 30.71 -6.80 23.94
C ASN A 14 30.60 -7.52 22.57
N VAL A 15 30.11 -6.83 21.55
CA VAL A 15 29.96 -7.35 20.18
C VAL A 15 31.34 -7.43 19.51
N SER A 16 32.19 -6.42 19.68
CA SER A 16 33.53 -6.40 19.08
C SER A 16 34.45 -7.44 19.71
N GLN A 17 34.29 -7.72 21.01
CA GLN A 17 35.05 -8.78 21.70
C GLN A 17 34.58 -10.18 21.24
N LEU A 18 33.26 -10.41 21.15
CA LEU A 18 32.69 -11.66 20.64
C LEU A 18 33.12 -11.97 19.20
N VAL A 19 33.30 -10.93 18.40
CA VAL A 19 33.76 -11.08 17.01
C VAL A 19 35.23 -11.37 16.92
N ARG A 20 36.06 -10.71 17.75
CA ARG A 20 37.52 -10.96 17.79
C ARG A 20 37.90 -12.35 18.31
N ASP A 21 37.15 -12.84 19.29
CA ASP A 21 37.45 -14.11 19.95
C ASP A 21 36.85 -15.33 19.23
N ASN A 22 35.98 -15.13 18.26
CA ASN A 22 35.31 -16.22 17.55
C ASN A 22 35.78 -16.32 16.09
N PRO A 23 36.58 -17.37 15.74
CA PRO A 23 37.08 -17.55 14.37
C PRO A 23 35.98 -17.55 13.27
N ALA A 24 34.76 -17.90 13.65
CA ALA A 24 33.61 -17.87 12.72
C ALA A 24 33.22 -16.45 12.27
N PHE A 25 33.57 -15.43 13.05
CA PHE A 25 33.29 -14.02 12.71
C PHE A 25 34.47 -13.33 12.01
N GLN A 26 35.72 -13.86 12.14
CA GLN A 26 36.89 -13.33 11.42
C GLN A 26 36.74 -13.42 9.91
N MET A 27 35.87 -14.30 9.40
CA MET A 27 35.53 -14.37 7.99
C MET A 27 34.74 -13.15 7.46
N HIS A 28 34.37 -12.19 8.31
CA HIS A 28 33.67 -10.99 7.87
C HIS A 28 34.58 -10.03 7.08
N GLU A 29 35.87 -10.01 7.38
CA GLU A 29 36.85 -9.24 6.60
C GLU A 29 37.16 -9.91 5.26
N GLU A 30 37.21 -11.24 5.22
CA GLU A 30 37.39 -11.99 3.98
C GLU A 30 36.16 -11.90 3.06
N LEU A 31 34.96 -11.81 3.60
CA LEU A 31 33.71 -11.64 2.86
C LEU A 31 33.63 -10.30 2.13
N GLY A 32 34.18 -9.24 2.71
CA GLY A 32 34.23 -7.91 2.10
C GLY A 32 35.14 -7.84 0.88
N THR A 33 36.01 -8.82 0.70
CA THR A 33 36.98 -8.90 -0.41
C THR A 33 36.61 -9.94 -1.46
N ASP A 34 35.63 -10.82 -1.18
CA ASP A 34 35.17 -11.83 -2.15
C ASP A 34 34.34 -11.18 -3.26
N PRO A 35 34.83 -11.12 -4.53
CA PRO A 35 34.12 -10.52 -5.64
C PRO A 35 32.84 -11.31 -6.01
N GLN A 36 32.65 -12.52 -5.50
CA GLN A 36 31.44 -13.33 -5.75
C GLN A 36 30.29 -12.99 -4.80
N ILE A 37 30.54 -12.28 -3.69
CA ILE A 37 29.51 -11.90 -2.75
C ILE A 37 29.05 -10.48 -3.05
N LYS A 38 27.88 -10.37 -3.69
CA LYS A 38 27.27 -9.09 -4.01
C LYS A 38 26.12 -8.77 -3.04
N TYR A 39 26.28 -7.71 -2.26
CA TYR A 39 25.24 -7.18 -1.37
C TYR A 39 24.29 -6.28 -2.16
N LEU A 40 23.31 -6.84 -2.81
CA LEU A 40 22.46 -6.11 -3.77
C LEU A 40 21.34 -5.29 -3.14
N TYR A 41 20.97 -5.59 -1.91
CA TYR A 41 19.79 -4.99 -1.27
C TYR A 41 20.03 -4.55 0.16
N THR A 42 21.26 -4.62 0.62
CA THR A 42 21.60 -4.05 1.91
C THR A 42 21.59 -2.52 1.81
N THR A 43 21.11 -1.85 2.83
CA THR A 43 21.54 -0.49 3.08
C THR A 43 23.06 -0.55 3.07
N PRO A 44 23.76 0.24 2.25
CA PRO A 44 25.20 0.12 2.14
C PRO A 44 25.79 0.23 3.56
N ALA A 45 26.40 -0.85 4.03
CA ALA A 45 27.12 -0.87 5.30
C ALA A 45 28.37 0.02 5.19
N VAL A 46 28.78 0.31 3.96
CA VAL A 46 29.87 1.23 3.64
C VAL A 46 29.28 2.43 2.92
N PRO A 47 29.31 3.64 3.51
CA PRO A 47 28.89 4.85 2.84
C PRO A 47 29.65 5.01 1.52
N GLY A 48 28.94 5.15 0.42
CA GLY A 48 29.49 5.50 -0.88
C GLY A 48 29.59 4.39 -1.93
N ARG A 49 29.23 3.13 -1.62
CA ARG A 49 29.17 2.09 -2.64
C ARG A 49 27.70 1.76 -3.00
N GLU A 50 27.14 2.48 -3.95
CA GLU A 50 25.93 2.05 -4.59
C GLU A 50 26.23 0.86 -5.53
N PRO A 51 25.36 -0.17 -5.62
CA PRO A 51 25.54 -1.26 -6.56
C PRO A 51 25.57 -0.70 -7.98
N GLU A 52 26.55 -1.08 -8.77
CA GLU A 52 26.66 -0.67 -10.15
C GLU A 52 25.49 -1.21 -10.99
N ALA A 53 25.09 -0.51 -12.03
CA ALA A 53 24.01 -0.95 -12.91
C ALA A 53 24.29 -2.34 -13.54
N ALA A 54 25.56 -2.69 -13.75
CA ALA A 54 26.00 -4.00 -14.22
C ALA A 54 25.71 -5.11 -13.19
N ASP A 55 25.82 -4.84 -11.89
CA ASP A 55 25.52 -5.80 -10.82
C ASP A 55 24.03 -6.15 -10.79
N LEU A 56 23.18 -5.22 -11.19
CA LEU A 56 21.73 -5.37 -11.22
C LEU A 56 21.22 -6.04 -12.50
N ALA A 57 22.02 -6.03 -13.55
CA ALA A 57 21.71 -6.67 -14.83
C ALA A 57 22.10 -8.15 -14.88
N ASP A 58 22.74 -8.68 -13.84
CA ASP A 58 23.16 -10.10 -13.81
C ASP A 58 21.92 -11.00 -13.80
N GLU A 59 21.75 -11.84 -14.84
CA GLU A 59 20.63 -12.77 -14.98
C GLU A 59 20.52 -13.75 -13.81
N ARG A 60 21.65 -14.09 -13.17
CA ARG A 60 21.68 -14.94 -11.97
C ARG A 60 20.91 -14.33 -10.80
N LEU A 61 20.77 -13.00 -10.75
CA LEU A 61 19.99 -12.30 -9.74
C LEU A 61 18.49 -12.34 -10.01
N ALA A 62 18.08 -12.71 -11.21
CA ALA A 62 16.67 -12.97 -11.53
C ALA A 62 16.24 -14.40 -11.16
N ASP A 63 17.18 -15.28 -10.84
CA ASP A 63 16.89 -16.65 -10.40
C ASP A 63 16.38 -16.65 -8.95
N PRO A 64 15.15 -17.08 -8.69
CA PRO A 64 14.60 -17.20 -7.34
C PRO A 64 15.38 -18.17 -6.43
N ALA A 65 16.14 -19.10 -7.02
CA ALA A 65 16.97 -20.04 -6.28
C ALA A 65 18.29 -19.43 -5.79
N ASN A 66 18.69 -18.27 -6.33
CA ASN A 66 19.91 -17.60 -5.93
C ASN A 66 19.78 -17.04 -4.50
N PRO A 67 20.66 -17.40 -3.54
CA PRO A 67 20.59 -16.90 -2.17
C PRO A 67 20.80 -15.40 -2.02
N LEU A 68 21.38 -14.73 -3.03
CA LEU A 68 21.50 -13.26 -3.09
C LEU A 68 20.18 -12.57 -3.41
N VAL A 69 19.21 -13.33 -3.92
CA VAL A 69 17.87 -12.82 -4.21
C VAL A 69 16.93 -13.16 -3.07
N GLY A 70 16.28 -12.17 -2.51
CA GLY A 70 15.32 -12.38 -1.44
C GLY A 70 14.07 -13.11 -1.95
N THR A 71 13.53 -13.99 -1.12
CA THR A 71 12.28 -14.70 -1.41
C THR A 71 11.07 -13.78 -1.32
N LEU A 72 9.99 -14.14 -1.99
CA LEU A 72 8.69 -13.46 -1.79
C LEU A 72 8.27 -13.64 -0.32
N GLN A 73 7.96 -12.55 0.34
CA GLN A 73 7.56 -12.56 1.73
C GLN A 73 6.21 -13.29 1.91
N PRO A 74 6.07 -14.23 2.88
CA PRO A 74 4.83 -14.97 3.10
C PRO A 74 3.87 -14.27 4.09
N PHE A 75 4.35 -13.20 4.76
CA PHE A 75 3.61 -12.61 5.88
C PHE A 75 2.44 -11.72 5.43
N TRP A 76 2.59 -10.96 4.33
CA TRP A 76 1.57 -10.07 3.82
C TRP A 76 1.01 -10.63 2.52
N ASP A 77 0.12 -11.60 2.67
CA ASP A 77 -0.61 -12.24 1.60
C ASP A 77 -1.78 -11.38 1.08
N TRP A 78 -2.65 -11.97 0.30
CA TRP A 78 -3.84 -11.31 -0.25
C TRP A 78 -4.76 -10.73 0.87
N ARG A 79 -4.84 -11.35 2.04
CA ARG A 79 -5.63 -10.85 3.18
C ARG A 79 -5.07 -9.54 3.71
N ALA A 80 -3.77 -9.43 3.81
CA ALA A 80 -3.15 -8.16 4.17
C ALA A 80 -3.37 -7.10 3.08
N ALA A 81 -3.27 -7.47 1.80
CA ALA A 81 -3.52 -6.56 0.69
C ALA A 81 -4.94 -5.96 0.72
N MET A 82 -5.94 -6.73 1.19
CA MET A 82 -7.32 -6.25 1.35
C MET A 82 -7.42 -5.00 2.24
N ASN A 83 -6.54 -4.83 3.22
CA ASN A 83 -6.54 -3.61 4.03
C ASN A 83 -6.20 -2.37 3.20
N TRP A 84 -5.18 -2.44 2.33
CA TRP A 84 -4.84 -1.33 1.43
C TRP A 84 -5.86 -1.11 0.33
N MET A 85 -6.54 -2.18 -0.10
CA MET A 85 -7.56 -2.13 -1.13
C MET A 85 -8.83 -1.47 -0.57
N PHE A 86 -9.52 -2.14 0.34
CA PHE A 86 -10.78 -1.66 0.91
C PHE A 86 -10.59 -0.44 1.83
N GLY A 87 -9.54 -0.45 2.66
CA GLY A 87 -9.22 0.67 3.52
C GLY A 87 -8.89 1.93 2.72
N GLY A 88 -8.14 1.80 1.62
CA GLY A 88 -7.81 2.92 0.74
C GLY A 88 -9.04 3.50 0.05
N VAL A 89 -9.89 2.65 -0.56
CA VAL A 89 -11.16 3.07 -1.18
C VAL A 89 -12.07 3.72 -0.15
N GLY A 90 -12.29 3.07 1.01
CA GLY A 90 -13.19 3.55 2.04
C GLY A 90 -12.77 4.89 2.64
N SER A 91 -11.49 5.01 3.03
CA SER A 91 -10.96 6.25 3.61
C SER A 91 -10.95 7.40 2.60
N GLY A 92 -10.54 7.14 1.37
CA GLY A 92 -10.59 8.13 0.30
C GLY A 92 -12.02 8.59 0.01
N PHE A 93 -13.00 7.67 0.03
CA PHE A 93 -14.42 7.99 -0.19
C PHE A 93 -15.00 8.85 0.92
N VAL A 94 -14.73 8.53 2.20
CA VAL A 94 -15.15 9.36 3.33
C VAL A 94 -14.65 10.79 3.20
N PHE A 95 -13.36 10.94 2.87
CA PHE A 95 -12.76 12.26 2.70
C PHE A 95 -13.33 12.99 1.47
N ALA A 96 -13.49 12.31 0.33
CA ALA A 96 -14.05 12.88 -0.89
C ALA A 96 -15.50 13.35 -0.69
N ALA A 97 -16.33 12.55 -0.01
CA ALA A 97 -17.70 12.89 0.32
C ALA A 97 -17.77 14.15 1.22
N TRP A 98 -16.91 14.23 2.22
CA TRP A 98 -16.84 15.43 3.06
C TRP A 98 -16.36 16.66 2.29
N LEU A 99 -15.33 16.53 1.47
CA LEU A 99 -14.83 17.66 0.66
C LEU A 99 -15.88 18.13 -0.34
N ALA A 100 -16.70 17.24 -0.89
CA ALA A 100 -17.78 17.58 -1.78
C ALA A 100 -18.88 18.44 -1.11
N SER A 101 -19.02 18.39 0.22
CA SER A 101 -19.98 19.24 0.95
C SER A 101 -19.74 20.73 0.75
N PHE A 102 -18.50 21.16 0.48
CA PHE A 102 -18.17 22.56 0.27
C PHE A 102 -18.66 23.17 -1.07
N VAL A 103 -19.07 22.31 -2.02
CA VAL A 103 -19.63 22.75 -3.30
C VAL A 103 -21.15 22.58 -3.35
N VAL A 104 -21.75 22.09 -2.28
CA VAL A 104 -23.20 21.93 -2.13
C VAL A 104 -23.83 23.29 -1.79
N PRO A 105 -24.92 23.69 -2.49
CA PRO A 105 -25.66 24.89 -2.16
C PRO A 105 -26.28 24.84 -0.76
N ALA A 106 -26.43 26.00 -0.12
CA ALA A 106 -26.94 26.09 1.25
C ALA A 106 -28.34 25.47 1.40
N GLU A 107 -29.19 25.58 0.37
CA GLU A 107 -30.55 25.03 0.34
C GLU A 107 -30.57 23.49 0.43
N ALA A 108 -29.52 22.82 -0.05
CA ALA A 108 -29.39 21.36 -0.04
C ALA A 108 -28.45 20.86 1.08
N ALA A 109 -27.94 21.74 1.93
CA ALA A 109 -26.91 21.39 2.92
C ALA A 109 -27.43 20.35 3.95
N ALA A 110 -28.68 20.47 4.40
CA ALA A 110 -29.26 19.53 5.36
C ALA A 110 -29.39 18.10 4.78
N ASP A 111 -29.93 17.98 3.58
CA ASP A 111 -30.09 16.70 2.89
C ASP A 111 -28.74 16.08 2.58
N TYR A 112 -27.77 16.92 2.17
CA TYR A 112 -26.42 16.47 1.95
C TYR A 112 -25.75 15.98 3.23
N ALA A 113 -25.97 16.61 4.38
CA ALA A 113 -25.43 16.19 5.66
C ALA A 113 -25.92 14.78 6.05
N LEU A 114 -27.18 14.47 5.77
CA LEU A 114 -27.72 13.12 5.94
C LEU A 114 -27.05 12.11 5.00
N TRP A 115 -26.95 12.45 3.71
CA TRP A 115 -26.26 11.63 2.72
C TRP A 115 -24.78 11.45 3.09
N LEU A 116 -24.07 12.50 3.54
CA LEU A 116 -22.70 12.46 3.98
C LEU A 116 -22.52 11.49 5.15
N SER A 117 -23.42 11.49 6.13
CA SER A 117 -23.37 10.55 7.25
C SER A 117 -23.52 9.10 6.77
N ALA A 118 -24.43 8.84 5.81
CA ALA A 118 -24.59 7.53 5.19
C ALA A 118 -23.35 7.12 4.37
N ALA A 119 -22.76 8.06 3.61
CA ALA A 119 -21.53 7.84 2.85
C ALA A 119 -20.34 7.52 3.77
N GLN A 120 -20.21 8.26 4.89
CA GLN A 120 -19.17 8.00 5.90
C GLN A 120 -19.35 6.62 6.55
N PHE A 121 -20.59 6.22 6.83
CA PHE A 121 -20.89 4.88 7.33
C PHE A 121 -20.54 3.78 6.30
N ALA A 122 -20.89 3.96 5.05
CA ALA A 122 -20.52 3.03 3.97
C ALA A 122 -18.99 2.93 3.82
N GLY A 123 -18.28 4.07 3.85
CA GLY A 123 -16.83 4.10 3.84
C GLY A 123 -16.21 3.41 5.07
N ALA A 124 -16.81 3.58 6.24
CA ALA A 124 -16.42 2.85 7.46
C ALA A 124 -16.60 1.33 7.29
N GLY A 125 -17.68 0.90 6.63
CA GLY A 125 -17.90 -0.50 6.28
C GLY A 125 -16.78 -1.07 5.40
N LEU A 126 -16.37 -0.32 4.36
CA LEU A 126 -15.23 -0.71 3.51
C LEU A 126 -13.93 -0.81 4.32
N MET A 127 -13.62 0.18 5.16
CA MET A 127 -12.44 0.15 6.03
C MET A 127 -12.49 -1.05 6.99
N ALA A 128 -13.66 -1.32 7.58
CA ALA A 128 -13.87 -2.46 8.47
C ALA A 128 -13.66 -3.80 7.76
N ILE A 129 -14.07 -3.95 6.50
CA ILE A 129 -13.80 -5.14 5.67
C ILE A 129 -12.28 -5.33 5.54
N GLY A 130 -11.54 -4.29 5.19
CA GLY A 130 -10.08 -4.35 5.10
C GLY A 130 -9.41 -4.80 6.40
N LEU A 131 -9.77 -4.17 7.52
CA LEU A 131 -9.27 -4.51 8.85
C LEU A 131 -9.67 -5.92 9.29
N PHE A 132 -10.88 -6.38 8.94
CA PHE A 132 -11.33 -7.74 9.21
C PHE A 132 -10.44 -8.79 8.54
N PHE A 133 -10.04 -8.60 7.29
CA PHE A 133 -9.10 -9.51 6.63
C PHE A 133 -7.73 -9.54 7.32
N VAL A 134 -7.24 -8.40 7.81
CA VAL A 134 -6.01 -8.37 8.62
C VAL A 134 -6.21 -9.12 9.94
N PHE A 135 -7.35 -8.93 10.60
CA PHE A 135 -7.67 -9.66 11.84
C PHE A 135 -7.71 -11.18 11.62
N LEU A 136 -8.27 -11.64 10.50
CA LEU A 136 -8.27 -13.08 10.15
C LEU A 136 -6.86 -13.65 10.03
N LYS A 137 -5.88 -12.80 9.70
CA LYS A 137 -4.49 -13.20 9.55
C LYS A 137 -3.74 -13.31 10.87
N ILE A 138 -4.20 -12.66 11.93
CA ILE A 138 -3.54 -12.70 13.24
C ILE A 138 -3.61 -14.11 13.80
N GLY A 139 -2.46 -14.76 13.94
CA GLY A 139 -2.38 -16.15 14.43
C GLY A 139 -2.87 -16.31 15.88
N ARG A 140 -2.66 -15.30 16.73
CA ARG A 140 -3.11 -15.28 18.13
C ARG A 140 -4.14 -14.18 18.35
N LYS A 141 -5.35 -14.37 17.86
CA LYS A 141 -6.44 -13.39 17.84
C LYS A 141 -6.72 -12.73 19.20
N LEU A 142 -6.69 -13.51 20.29
CA LEU A 142 -6.93 -13.02 21.64
C LEU A 142 -5.83 -12.07 22.17
N ARG A 143 -4.71 -11.92 21.45
CA ARG A 143 -3.61 -11.01 21.81
C ARG A 143 -3.53 -9.79 20.92
N PHE A 144 -4.51 -9.59 20.04
CA PHE A 144 -4.50 -8.46 19.09
C PHE A 144 -4.48 -7.10 19.80
N TRP A 145 -5.07 -6.99 21.00
CA TRP A 145 -5.05 -5.77 21.80
C TRP A 145 -3.62 -5.26 22.12
N ARG A 146 -2.60 -6.15 22.08
CA ARG A 146 -1.19 -5.74 22.20
C ARG A 146 -0.70 -4.88 21.04
N ALA A 147 -1.40 -4.91 19.90
CA ALA A 147 -1.07 -4.03 18.78
C ALA A 147 -1.28 -2.54 19.12
N VAL A 148 -2.09 -2.23 20.14
CA VAL A 148 -2.35 -0.85 20.60
C VAL A 148 -1.22 -0.31 21.48
N SER A 149 -0.36 -1.18 22.06
CA SER A 149 0.55 -0.81 23.17
C SER A 149 1.76 0.04 22.76
N ARG A 150 2.08 0.22 21.48
CA ARG A 150 3.32 0.88 21.03
C ARG A 150 3.11 1.93 19.93
N PRO A 151 2.29 2.98 20.15
CA PRO A 151 2.03 3.99 19.12
C PRO A 151 3.26 4.85 18.78
N GLN A 152 4.25 4.93 19.68
CA GLN A 152 5.46 5.71 19.47
C GLN A 152 6.32 5.15 18.32
N THR A 153 6.36 3.82 18.18
CA THR A 153 7.25 3.13 17.23
C THR A 153 6.53 2.41 16.10
N SER A 154 5.23 2.09 16.28
CA SER A 154 4.44 1.29 15.33
C SER A 154 3.36 2.09 14.64
N TRP A 155 3.42 2.16 13.31
CA TRP A 155 2.36 2.76 12.49
C TRP A 155 1.06 1.97 12.52
N MET A 156 1.12 0.64 12.69
CA MET A 156 -0.09 -0.18 12.90
C MET A 156 -0.80 0.17 14.21
N SER A 157 -0.06 0.49 15.27
CA SER A 157 -0.66 0.97 16.52
C SER A 157 -1.34 2.33 16.32
N ARG A 158 -0.71 3.26 15.59
CA ARG A 158 -1.30 4.57 15.27
C ARG A 158 -2.57 4.44 14.44
N GLU A 159 -2.55 3.53 13.46
CA GLU A 159 -3.73 3.21 12.65
C GLU A 159 -4.93 2.83 13.52
N LEU A 160 -4.74 1.97 14.55
CA LEU A 160 -5.81 1.55 15.45
C LEU A 160 -6.38 2.71 16.28
N TYR A 161 -5.55 3.64 16.76
CA TYR A 161 -6.04 4.85 17.45
C TYR A 161 -6.85 5.73 16.52
N ILE A 162 -6.38 5.92 15.29
CA ILE A 162 -7.09 6.72 14.29
C ILE A 162 -8.42 6.06 13.92
N VAL A 163 -8.46 4.73 13.80
CA VAL A 163 -9.70 3.97 13.56
C VAL A 163 -10.70 4.15 14.69
N ALA A 164 -10.25 4.18 15.95
CA ALA A 164 -11.12 4.42 17.09
C ALA A 164 -11.73 5.84 17.04
N VAL A 165 -10.90 6.88 16.80
CA VAL A 165 -11.36 8.27 16.62
C VAL A 165 -12.34 8.36 15.45
N PHE A 166 -12.01 7.75 14.33
CA PHE A 166 -12.85 7.68 13.14
C PHE A 166 -14.21 7.06 13.43
N GLY A 167 -14.24 5.89 14.06
CA GLY A 167 -15.49 5.18 14.38
C GLY A 167 -16.40 5.98 15.32
N ILE A 168 -15.83 6.58 16.36
CA ILE A 168 -16.58 7.48 17.26
C ILE A 168 -17.15 8.67 16.50
N ALA A 169 -16.33 9.33 15.65
CA ALA A 169 -16.76 10.48 14.88
C ALA A 169 -17.87 10.13 13.87
N VAL A 170 -17.79 8.97 13.20
CA VAL A 170 -18.87 8.49 12.31
C VAL A 170 -20.16 8.27 13.07
N LEU A 171 -20.12 7.60 14.23
CA LEU A 171 -21.31 7.37 15.06
C LEU A 171 -21.93 8.68 15.55
N LEU A 172 -21.10 9.63 15.99
CA LEU A 172 -21.56 10.97 16.37
C LEU A 172 -22.13 11.73 15.17
N GLY A 173 -21.48 11.63 13.98
CA GLY A 173 -21.98 12.25 12.76
C GLY A 173 -23.35 11.71 12.35
N ILE A 174 -23.58 10.41 12.48
CA ILE A 174 -24.89 9.78 12.24
C ILE A 174 -25.94 10.26 13.25
N ALA A 175 -25.58 10.26 14.53
CA ALA A 175 -26.53 10.59 15.59
C ALA A 175 -26.92 12.06 15.64
N THR A 176 -25.99 12.97 15.32
CA THR A 176 -26.19 14.42 15.50
C THR A 176 -26.19 15.21 14.19
N GLN A 177 -25.67 14.63 13.10
CA GLN A 177 -25.40 15.31 11.82
C GLN A 177 -24.55 16.57 11.96
N HIS A 178 -23.80 16.69 13.08
CA HIS A 178 -23.03 17.86 13.39
C HIS A 178 -21.80 17.98 12.48
N PRO A 179 -21.56 19.13 11.81
CA PRO A 179 -20.48 19.28 10.84
C PRO A 179 -19.09 18.99 11.40
N ALA A 180 -18.84 19.31 12.67
CA ALA A 180 -17.56 19.01 13.31
C ALA A 180 -17.31 17.50 13.45
N ALA A 181 -18.33 16.69 13.76
CA ALA A 181 -18.18 15.25 13.84
C ALA A 181 -17.88 14.66 12.43
N GLN A 182 -18.59 15.13 11.42
CA GLN A 182 -18.36 14.73 10.02
C GLN A 182 -16.96 15.13 9.53
N ALA A 183 -16.47 16.31 9.91
CA ALA A 183 -15.12 16.78 9.59
C ALA A 183 -14.06 15.92 10.31
N VAL A 184 -14.23 15.62 11.60
CA VAL A 184 -13.32 14.75 12.34
C VAL A 184 -13.28 13.34 11.72
N ALA A 185 -14.41 12.79 11.32
CA ALA A 185 -14.45 11.50 10.61
C ALA A 185 -13.64 11.56 9.29
N ALA A 186 -13.82 12.61 8.49
CA ALA A 186 -13.10 12.76 7.22
C ALA A 186 -11.57 12.93 7.43
N LEU A 187 -11.16 13.75 8.39
CA LEU A 187 -9.74 13.94 8.71
C LEU A 187 -9.11 12.68 9.32
N ALA A 188 -9.86 11.94 10.14
CA ALA A 188 -9.39 10.66 10.66
C ALA A 188 -9.27 9.61 9.55
N ALA A 189 -10.19 9.57 8.58
CA ALA A 189 -10.08 8.69 7.40
C ALA A 189 -8.83 9.03 6.58
N LEU A 190 -8.52 10.32 6.40
CA LEU A 190 -7.30 10.77 5.73
C LEU A 190 -6.04 10.34 6.53
N GLY A 191 -6.08 10.46 7.85
CA GLY A 191 -5.04 9.97 8.75
C GLY A 191 -4.83 8.47 8.67
N PHE A 192 -5.91 7.69 8.55
CA PHE A 192 -5.86 6.25 8.33
C PHE A 192 -5.13 5.90 7.02
N LEU A 193 -5.48 6.58 5.92
CA LEU A 193 -4.80 6.42 4.64
C LEU A 193 -3.29 6.75 4.75
N GLY A 194 -2.95 7.80 5.51
CA GLY A 194 -1.57 8.14 5.83
C GLY A 194 -0.84 7.04 6.62
N CYS A 195 -1.52 6.42 7.60
CA CYS A 195 -0.96 5.28 8.32
C CYS A 195 -0.72 4.08 7.41
N GLN A 196 -1.66 3.73 6.54
CA GLN A 196 -1.48 2.65 5.55
C GLN A 196 -0.24 2.89 4.67
N ALA A 197 -0.08 4.12 4.19
CA ALA A 197 1.08 4.53 3.40
C ALA A 197 2.40 4.34 4.16
N MET A 198 2.42 4.74 5.43
CA MET A 198 3.61 4.64 6.27
C MET A 198 3.89 3.22 6.78
N ILE A 199 2.88 2.39 7.00
CA ILE A 199 3.06 0.96 7.35
C ILE A 199 3.85 0.26 6.26
N LEU A 200 3.48 0.44 4.99
CA LEU A 200 4.17 -0.17 3.87
C LEU A 200 5.60 0.39 3.72
N TYR A 201 5.74 1.71 3.75
CA TYR A 201 7.04 2.39 3.62
C TYR A 201 8.05 2.00 4.70
N ARG A 202 7.59 1.77 5.93
CA ARG A 202 8.46 1.42 7.07
C ARG A 202 8.80 -0.07 7.14
N ALA A 203 8.24 -0.90 6.28
CA ALA A 203 8.65 -2.29 6.11
C ALA A 203 9.98 -2.38 5.34
N ARG A 204 11.07 -1.94 5.98
CA ARG A 204 12.39 -1.70 5.37
C ARG A 204 13.06 -2.93 4.77
N GLY A 205 12.68 -4.13 5.20
CA GLY A 205 13.20 -5.39 4.66
C GLY A 205 12.77 -5.70 3.23
N ILE A 206 11.85 -4.89 2.66
CA ILE A 206 11.32 -5.10 1.32
C ILE A 206 11.64 -3.88 0.46
N PRO A 207 12.60 -3.98 -0.46
CA PRO A 207 13.06 -2.87 -1.29
C PRO A 207 11.94 -2.15 -2.03
N ALA A 208 10.99 -2.92 -2.61
CA ALA A 208 9.86 -2.36 -3.35
C ALA A 208 8.97 -1.43 -2.50
N TRP A 209 8.84 -1.71 -1.20
CA TRP A 209 7.96 -0.94 -0.30
C TRP A 209 8.66 0.25 0.34
N ARG A 210 9.96 0.15 0.63
CA ARG A 210 10.73 1.22 1.27
C ARG A 210 11.07 2.39 0.36
N HIS A 211 10.64 2.35 -0.89
CA HIS A 211 10.89 3.42 -1.84
C HIS A 211 10.20 4.72 -1.43
N ARG A 212 10.89 5.86 -1.54
CA ARG A 212 10.40 7.18 -1.09
C ARG A 212 9.08 7.63 -1.73
N LEU A 213 8.75 7.13 -2.90
CA LEU A 213 7.50 7.44 -3.60
C LEU A 213 6.31 6.59 -3.10
N MET A 214 6.57 5.49 -2.39
CA MET A 214 5.52 4.56 -1.97
C MET A 214 4.42 5.21 -1.12
N PRO A 215 4.72 6.06 -0.11
CA PRO A 215 3.68 6.73 0.65
C PRO A 215 2.77 7.59 -0.22
N TRP A 216 3.35 8.35 -1.15
CA TRP A 216 2.61 9.20 -2.06
C TRP A 216 1.74 8.41 -3.03
N MET A 217 2.23 7.28 -3.52
CA MET A 217 1.47 6.38 -4.40
C MET A 217 0.24 5.81 -3.70
N ILE A 218 0.39 5.28 -2.48
CA ILE A 218 -0.73 4.74 -1.69
C ILE A 218 -1.75 5.85 -1.40
N PHE A 219 -1.27 7.01 -0.95
CA PHE A 219 -2.11 8.14 -0.57
C PHE A 219 -2.91 8.68 -1.77
N THR A 220 -2.20 9.00 -2.87
CA THR A 220 -2.83 9.54 -4.08
C THR A 220 -3.82 8.57 -4.70
N THR A 221 -3.49 7.26 -4.73
CA THR A 221 -4.40 6.25 -5.28
C THR A 221 -5.63 6.04 -4.42
N GLY A 222 -5.48 6.05 -3.08
CA GLY A 222 -6.62 5.96 -2.18
C GLY A 222 -7.58 7.14 -2.36
N LEU A 223 -7.06 8.35 -2.53
CA LEU A 223 -7.88 9.52 -2.87
C LEU A 223 -8.54 9.38 -4.24
N LEU A 224 -7.79 8.96 -5.27
CA LEU A 224 -8.33 8.73 -6.61
C LEU A 224 -9.52 7.77 -6.59
N GLU A 225 -9.37 6.64 -5.94
CA GLU A 225 -10.43 5.64 -5.77
C GLU A 225 -11.65 6.21 -5.03
N GLY A 226 -11.39 6.97 -3.96
CA GLY A 226 -12.43 7.58 -3.16
C GLY A 226 -13.25 8.62 -3.93
N PHE A 227 -12.58 9.52 -4.64
CA PHE A 227 -13.28 10.50 -5.51
C PHE A 227 -14.00 9.82 -6.67
N ALA A 228 -13.43 8.77 -7.25
CA ALA A 228 -14.08 7.99 -8.28
C ALA A 228 -15.34 7.28 -7.75
N LEU A 229 -15.38 6.87 -6.49
CA LEU A 229 -16.53 6.20 -5.89
C LEU A 229 -17.73 7.13 -5.65
N LEU A 230 -17.53 8.46 -5.64
CA LEU A 230 -18.64 9.40 -5.47
C LEU A 230 -19.73 9.22 -6.53
N MET A 231 -19.36 9.04 -7.81
CA MET A 231 -20.31 8.89 -8.90
C MET A 231 -21.24 7.68 -8.73
N PRO A 232 -20.74 6.44 -8.59
CA PRO A 232 -21.61 5.30 -8.37
C PRO A 232 -22.37 5.39 -7.03
N ALA A 233 -21.82 6.02 -6.00
CA ALA A 233 -22.50 6.21 -4.73
C ALA A 233 -23.73 7.12 -4.87
N PHE A 234 -23.62 8.25 -5.57
CA PHE A 234 -24.78 9.11 -5.86
C PHE A 234 -25.80 8.42 -6.77
N ALA A 235 -25.32 7.78 -7.84
CA ALA A 235 -26.21 7.06 -8.75
C ALA A 235 -27.01 5.97 -8.04
N LEU A 236 -26.34 5.20 -7.16
CA LEU A 236 -26.99 4.17 -6.35
C LEU A 236 -27.99 4.79 -5.37
N SER A 237 -27.63 5.87 -4.67
CA SER A 237 -28.51 6.51 -3.69
C SER A 237 -29.79 7.03 -4.36
N ILE A 238 -29.68 7.76 -5.47
CA ILE A 238 -30.83 8.28 -6.21
C ILE A 238 -31.68 7.12 -6.76
N GLY A 239 -31.02 6.10 -7.32
CA GLY A 239 -31.69 4.92 -7.85
C GLY A 239 -32.48 4.14 -6.80
N LEU A 240 -31.93 3.95 -5.61
CA LEU A 240 -32.62 3.30 -4.49
C LEU A 240 -33.81 4.12 -3.98
N LEU A 241 -33.62 5.44 -3.78
CA LEU A 241 -34.68 6.31 -3.31
C LEU A 241 -35.84 6.37 -4.32
N ALA A 242 -35.54 6.42 -5.63
CA ALA A 242 -36.54 6.36 -6.67
C ALA A 242 -37.26 5.00 -6.73
N ALA A 243 -36.50 3.88 -6.61
CA ALA A 243 -37.07 2.54 -6.66
C ALA A 243 -38.01 2.26 -5.47
N PHE A 244 -37.68 2.76 -4.28
CA PHE A 244 -38.55 2.65 -3.11
C PHE A 244 -39.66 3.72 -3.06
N ARG A 245 -39.76 4.55 -4.11
CA ARG A 245 -40.75 5.65 -4.17
C ARG A 245 -40.68 6.60 -2.97
N LEU A 246 -39.52 6.77 -2.40
CA LEU A 246 -39.26 7.68 -1.28
C LEU A 246 -39.09 9.13 -1.73
N LEU A 247 -38.93 9.36 -3.03
CA LEU A 247 -38.80 10.68 -3.63
C LEU A 247 -39.95 10.93 -4.62
N VAL A 248 -40.49 12.15 -4.63
CA VAL A 248 -41.36 12.66 -5.69
C VAL A 248 -40.50 13.10 -6.89
N PRO A 249 -41.10 13.21 -8.12
CA PRO A 249 -40.34 13.55 -9.33
C PRO A 249 -39.51 14.83 -9.22
N LEU A 250 -40.01 15.84 -8.52
CA LEU A 250 -39.28 17.10 -8.30
C LEU A 250 -38.02 16.91 -7.43
N GLU A 251 -38.13 16.11 -6.37
CA GLU A 251 -37.00 15.80 -5.51
C GLU A 251 -35.92 15.02 -6.27
N ILE A 252 -36.31 14.04 -7.09
CA ILE A 252 -35.38 13.30 -7.96
C ILE A 252 -34.63 14.27 -8.87
N PHE A 253 -35.30 15.28 -9.42
CA PHE A 253 -34.70 16.31 -10.28
C PHE A 253 -33.68 17.15 -9.51
N ILE A 254 -34.03 17.63 -8.31
CA ILE A 254 -33.16 18.43 -7.45
C ILE A 254 -31.91 17.64 -7.05
N TYR A 255 -32.08 16.40 -6.55
CA TYR A 255 -30.96 15.53 -6.16
C TYR A 255 -30.06 15.17 -7.35
N SER A 256 -30.65 14.98 -8.55
CA SER A 256 -29.87 14.71 -9.76
C SER A 256 -29.05 15.93 -10.19
N ALA A 257 -29.60 17.14 -10.09
CA ALA A 257 -28.88 18.37 -10.39
C ALA A 257 -27.72 18.63 -9.39
N LEU A 258 -27.96 18.41 -8.09
CA LEU A 258 -26.95 18.49 -7.06
C LEU A 258 -25.83 17.48 -7.29
N ALA A 259 -26.19 16.21 -7.56
CA ALA A 259 -25.25 15.17 -7.87
C ALA A 259 -24.41 15.52 -9.10
N LEU A 260 -25.01 16.04 -10.14
CA LEU A 260 -24.32 16.44 -11.37
C LEU A 260 -23.26 17.54 -11.10
N LYS A 261 -23.62 18.58 -10.37
CA LYS A 261 -22.70 19.66 -9.99
C LYS A 261 -21.53 19.14 -9.15
N THR A 262 -21.83 18.29 -8.17
CA THR A 262 -20.83 17.66 -7.33
C THR A 262 -19.90 16.76 -8.15
N MET A 263 -20.45 15.99 -9.08
CA MET A 263 -19.67 15.12 -9.97
C MET A 263 -18.80 15.90 -10.95
N GLN A 264 -19.29 17.02 -11.46
CA GLN A 264 -18.51 17.91 -12.31
C GLN A 264 -17.26 18.42 -11.56
N SER A 265 -17.42 18.87 -10.32
CA SER A 265 -16.30 19.32 -9.48
C SER A 265 -15.37 18.17 -9.13
N ALA A 266 -15.90 17.01 -8.76
CA ALA A 266 -15.12 15.81 -8.43
C ALA A 266 -14.35 15.29 -9.66
N SER A 267 -14.89 15.44 -10.87
CA SER A 267 -14.23 15.01 -12.11
C SER A 267 -12.88 15.68 -12.32
N VAL A 268 -12.78 16.98 -12.02
CA VAL A 268 -11.51 17.71 -12.09
C VAL A 268 -10.49 17.13 -11.11
N VAL A 269 -10.93 16.83 -9.89
CA VAL A 269 -10.07 16.22 -8.85
C VAL A 269 -9.62 14.83 -9.30
N VAL A 270 -10.50 14.00 -9.85
CA VAL A 270 -10.17 12.67 -10.38
C VAL A 270 -9.12 12.76 -11.48
N ILE A 271 -9.25 13.70 -12.43
CA ILE A 271 -8.27 13.90 -13.50
C ILE A 271 -6.90 14.27 -12.92
N VAL A 272 -6.84 15.20 -11.97
CA VAL A 272 -5.60 15.62 -11.32
C VAL A 272 -4.95 14.47 -10.54
N LEU A 273 -5.75 13.71 -9.78
CA LEU A 273 -5.26 12.58 -9.01
C LEU A 273 -4.81 11.42 -9.91
N ALA A 274 -5.50 11.19 -11.03
CA ALA A 274 -5.09 10.19 -12.03
C ALA A 274 -3.76 10.59 -12.69
N ALA A 275 -3.60 11.86 -13.06
CA ALA A 275 -2.34 12.38 -13.58
C ALA A 275 -1.20 12.27 -12.55
N ALA A 276 -1.45 12.64 -11.30
CA ALA A 276 -0.48 12.48 -10.22
C ALA A 276 -0.09 10.99 -10.00
N SER A 277 -1.08 10.09 -9.99
CA SER A 277 -0.84 8.65 -9.87
C SER A 277 -0.03 8.10 -11.05
N LEU A 278 -0.28 8.59 -12.26
CA LEU A 278 0.48 8.23 -13.45
C LEU A 278 1.94 8.68 -13.35
N ILE A 279 2.18 9.92 -12.93
CA ILE A 279 3.52 10.48 -12.74
C ILE A 279 4.27 9.69 -11.66
N LEU A 280 3.64 9.46 -10.52
CA LEU A 280 4.25 8.71 -9.41
C LEU A 280 4.59 7.27 -9.82
N TRP A 281 3.67 6.58 -10.51
CA TRP A 281 3.89 5.23 -10.99
C TRP A 281 5.04 5.14 -11.99
N THR A 282 5.10 6.05 -12.96
CA THR A 282 6.18 6.08 -13.96
C THR A 282 7.53 6.46 -13.34
N ALA A 283 7.54 7.42 -12.41
CA ALA A 283 8.74 7.79 -11.66
C ALA A 283 9.25 6.63 -10.78
N TYR A 284 8.33 5.92 -10.11
CA TYR A 284 8.66 4.74 -9.32
C TYR A 284 9.30 3.64 -10.17
N LEU A 285 8.75 3.31 -11.33
CA LEU A 285 9.32 2.29 -12.22
C LEU A 285 10.64 2.71 -12.86
N ARG A 286 10.83 4.01 -13.15
CA ARG A 286 12.12 4.52 -13.63
C ARG A 286 13.20 4.40 -12.57
N SER A 287 12.90 4.73 -11.33
CA SER A 287 13.85 4.55 -10.22
C SER A 287 14.11 3.07 -9.91
N ALA A 288 13.13 2.19 -10.18
CA ALA A 288 13.30 0.75 -10.13
C ALA A 288 14.35 0.25 -11.15
N ALA A 289 14.36 0.86 -12.34
CA ALA A 289 15.35 0.55 -13.36
C ALA A 289 16.78 0.92 -12.94
N ALA A 290 16.92 1.92 -12.05
CA ALA A 290 18.19 2.33 -11.45
C ALA A 290 18.56 1.51 -10.19
N GLY A 291 17.89 0.38 -9.92
CA GLY A 291 18.28 -0.53 -8.83
C GLY A 291 17.52 -0.38 -7.51
N GLY A 292 16.55 0.54 -7.42
CA GLY A 292 15.87 0.85 -6.14
C GLY A 292 14.92 -0.23 -5.61
N ILE A 293 14.47 -1.17 -6.44
CA ILE A 293 13.46 -2.19 -6.09
C ILE A 293 13.84 -3.57 -6.62
N GLY A 294 14.65 -4.29 -6.23
CA GLY A 294 15.02 -5.65 -6.62
C GLY A 294 14.53 -6.20 -7.99
N PRO A 295 15.29 -7.03 -8.68
CA PRO A 295 15.00 -7.46 -10.05
C PRO A 295 13.70 -8.26 -10.17
N LEU A 296 13.40 -9.15 -9.22
CA LEU A 296 12.16 -9.95 -9.25
C LEU A 296 10.91 -9.08 -9.09
N ALA A 297 10.93 -8.13 -8.13
CA ALA A 297 9.84 -7.18 -7.97
C ALA A 297 9.64 -6.35 -9.25
N ARG A 298 10.72 -5.88 -9.86
CA ARG A 298 10.71 -5.15 -11.12
C ARG A 298 10.07 -5.97 -12.25
N THR A 299 10.44 -7.24 -12.41
CA THR A 299 9.87 -8.14 -13.42
C THR A 299 8.36 -8.29 -13.25
N VAL A 300 7.89 -8.49 -12.01
CA VAL A 300 6.46 -8.58 -11.71
C VAL A 300 5.74 -7.28 -12.04
N LEU A 301 6.30 -6.13 -11.64
CA LEU A 301 5.68 -4.81 -11.86
C LEU A 301 5.71 -4.41 -13.34
N ALA A 302 6.74 -4.79 -14.10
CA ALA A 302 6.81 -4.56 -15.54
C ALA A 302 5.68 -5.27 -16.30
N LYS A 303 5.33 -6.51 -15.89
CA LYS A 303 4.22 -7.27 -16.50
C LYS A 303 2.86 -6.58 -16.33
N VAL A 304 2.67 -5.82 -15.27
CA VAL A 304 1.39 -5.15 -14.97
C VAL A 304 1.40 -3.68 -15.36
N HIS A 305 2.55 -3.13 -15.74
CA HIS A 305 2.75 -1.71 -16.03
C HIS A 305 1.68 -1.15 -16.98
N ARG A 306 1.50 -1.76 -18.15
CA ARG A 306 0.52 -1.30 -19.15
C ARG A 306 -0.90 -1.28 -18.61
N ARG A 307 -1.29 -2.29 -17.82
CA ARG A 307 -2.64 -2.37 -17.24
C ARG A 307 -2.86 -1.25 -16.24
N VAL A 308 -1.90 -1.01 -15.35
CA VAL A 308 -1.98 0.07 -14.35
C VAL A 308 -2.00 1.43 -15.04
N LEU A 309 -1.11 1.64 -16.02
CA LEU A 309 -0.99 2.91 -16.73
C LEU A 309 -2.22 3.22 -17.57
N ILE A 310 -2.74 2.25 -18.33
CA ILE A 310 -3.86 2.48 -19.23
C ILE A 310 -5.18 2.39 -18.48
N LEU A 311 -5.45 1.25 -17.84
CA LEU A 311 -6.78 0.98 -17.25
C LEU A 311 -6.95 1.64 -15.89
N GLY A 312 -5.87 1.77 -15.10
CA GLY A 312 -5.93 2.32 -13.75
C GLY A 312 -5.85 3.84 -13.67
N THR A 313 -5.25 4.51 -14.65
CA THR A 313 -5.03 5.97 -14.60
C THR A 313 -5.37 6.70 -15.90
N GLY A 314 -4.78 6.31 -17.03
CA GLY A 314 -4.92 7.04 -18.29
C GLY A 314 -6.35 7.04 -18.84
N LEU A 315 -6.95 5.87 -19.00
CA LEU A 315 -8.32 5.74 -19.51
C LEU A 315 -9.36 6.35 -18.56
N PRO A 316 -9.32 6.15 -17.23
CA PRO A 316 -10.17 6.91 -16.32
C PRO A 316 -10.08 8.41 -16.50
N ALA A 317 -8.88 8.99 -16.56
CA ALA A 317 -8.70 10.43 -16.76
C ALA A 317 -9.34 10.91 -18.08
N LEU A 318 -9.16 10.17 -19.16
CA LEU A 318 -9.77 10.48 -20.46
C LEU A 318 -11.30 10.39 -20.43
N LEU A 319 -11.86 9.39 -19.76
CA LEU A 319 -13.31 9.23 -19.61
C LEU A 319 -13.90 10.37 -18.76
N TYR A 320 -13.24 10.77 -17.70
CA TYR A 320 -13.67 11.92 -16.91
C TYR A 320 -13.60 13.24 -17.70
N LEU A 321 -12.55 13.43 -18.46
CA LEU A 321 -12.40 14.59 -19.36
C LEU A 321 -13.49 14.59 -20.46
N ALA A 322 -13.72 13.44 -21.10
CA ALA A 322 -14.77 13.28 -22.11
C ALA A 322 -16.15 13.60 -21.54
N GLY A 323 -16.45 13.19 -20.30
CA GLY A 323 -17.67 13.54 -19.63
C GLY A 323 -17.83 15.04 -19.37
N LEU A 324 -16.74 15.73 -18.95
CA LEU A 324 -16.77 17.18 -18.80
C LEU A 324 -17.06 17.90 -20.13
N ILE A 325 -16.46 17.43 -21.22
CA ILE A 325 -16.71 17.97 -22.58
C ILE A 325 -18.16 17.71 -23.01
N ALA A 326 -18.66 16.50 -22.77
CA ALA A 326 -20.02 16.10 -23.16
C ALA A 326 -21.10 16.95 -22.50
N LEU A 327 -20.89 17.48 -21.30
CA LEU A 327 -21.85 18.36 -20.63
C LEU A 327 -22.25 19.57 -21.47
N GLY A 328 -21.39 20.07 -22.35
CA GLY A 328 -21.69 21.14 -23.30
C GLY A 328 -22.76 20.79 -24.36
N MET A 329 -23.12 19.52 -24.51
CA MET A 329 -24.10 19.02 -25.48
C MET A 329 -25.54 18.94 -24.91
N GLY A 330 -25.83 19.61 -23.82
CA GLY A 330 -27.15 19.63 -23.18
C GLY A 330 -27.57 18.29 -22.56
N GLN A 331 -28.86 17.95 -22.61
CA GLN A 331 -29.38 16.75 -21.95
C GLN A 331 -28.75 15.43 -22.45
N THR A 332 -28.55 15.32 -23.76
CA THR A 332 -27.88 14.14 -24.34
C THR A 332 -26.47 14.03 -23.86
N GLY A 333 -25.74 15.15 -23.80
CA GLY A 333 -24.38 15.21 -23.26
C GLY A 333 -24.30 14.84 -21.77
N THR A 334 -25.30 15.26 -20.98
CA THR A 334 -25.38 14.88 -19.56
C THR A 334 -25.51 13.35 -19.38
N ARG A 335 -26.33 12.68 -20.18
CA ARG A 335 -26.47 11.21 -20.14
C ARG A 335 -25.14 10.52 -20.52
N ILE A 336 -24.48 11.03 -21.56
CA ILE A 336 -23.15 10.53 -21.97
C ILE A 336 -22.14 10.75 -20.86
N ALA A 337 -22.10 11.94 -20.24
CA ALA A 337 -21.20 12.27 -19.15
C ALA A 337 -21.35 11.29 -17.97
N ILE A 338 -22.58 11.03 -17.53
CA ILE A 338 -22.84 10.07 -16.45
C ILE A 338 -22.32 8.68 -16.83
N GLY A 339 -22.61 8.20 -18.04
CA GLY A 339 -22.17 6.88 -18.49
C GLY A 339 -20.63 6.73 -18.51
N VAL A 340 -19.93 7.70 -19.09
CA VAL A 340 -18.46 7.66 -19.17
C VAL A 340 -17.79 7.87 -17.82
N TRP A 341 -18.38 8.68 -16.93
CA TRP A 341 -17.88 8.83 -15.55
C TRP A 341 -18.06 7.56 -14.72
N LEU A 342 -19.20 6.87 -14.85
CA LEU A 342 -19.39 5.57 -14.21
C LEU A 342 -18.36 4.55 -14.70
N ALA A 343 -18.13 4.47 -16.00
CA ALA A 343 -17.10 3.61 -16.58
C ALA A 343 -15.69 4.00 -16.07
N GLY A 344 -15.38 5.30 -16.05
CA GLY A 344 -14.13 5.84 -15.51
C GLY A 344 -13.93 5.51 -14.02
N SER A 345 -15.02 5.58 -13.22
CA SER A 345 -15.02 5.24 -11.80
C SER A 345 -14.65 3.77 -11.58
N VAL A 346 -15.31 2.87 -12.30
CA VAL A 346 -15.06 1.43 -12.22
C VAL A 346 -13.58 1.15 -12.54
N LEU A 347 -13.07 1.72 -13.63
CA LEU A 347 -11.68 1.51 -14.04
C LEU A 347 -10.69 2.09 -13.04
N ALA A 348 -10.92 3.30 -12.51
CA ALA A 348 -10.04 3.92 -11.51
C ALA A 348 -9.97 3.09 -10.22
N ILE A 349 -11.12 2.63 -9.73
CA ILE A 349 -11.19 1.80 -8.50
C ILE A 349 -10.50 0.45 -8.74
N PHE A 350 -10.86 -0.28 -9.81
CA PHE A 350 -10.25 -1.58 -10.09
C PHE A 350 -8.76 -1.46 -10.38
N GLY A 351 -8.33 -0.44 -11.10
CA GLY A 351 -6.91 -0.21 -11.38
C GLY A 351 -6.10 0.09 -10.12
N GLY A 352 -6.63 0.92 -9.22
CA GLY A 352 -6.02 1.23 -7.94
C GLY A 352 -5.93 0.01 -7.02
N VAL A 353 -7.03 -0.73 -6.88
CA VAL A 353 -7.10 -1.99 -6.14
C VAL A 353 -6.10 -3.02 -6.71
N TYR A 354 -6.04 -3.15 -8.03
CA TYR A 354 -5.18 -4.11 -8.70
C TYR A 354 -3.68 -3.85 -8.44
N TRP A 355 -3.21 -2.60 -8.59
CA TRP A 355 -1.80 -2.34 -8.35
C TRP A 355 -1.41 -2.47 -6.87
N LYS A 356 -2.30 -2.09 -5.93
CA LYS A 356 -2.10 -2.30 -4.50
C LYS A 356 -1.96 -3.78 -4.17
N PHE A 357 -2.82 -4.62 -4.76
CA PHE A 357 -2.69 -6.07 -4.65
C PHE A 357 -1.33 -6.55 -5.17
N MET A 358 -0.92 -6.08 -6.35
CA MET A 358 0.33 -6.50 -6.96
C MET A 358 1.55 -6.08 -6.14
N ILE A 359 1.58 -4.85 -5.62
CA ILE A 359 2.72 -4.37 -4.82
C ILE A 359 2.83 -5.08 -3.47
N VAL A 360 1.70 -5.36 -2.81
CA VAL A 360 1.69 -5.98 -1.48
C VAL A 360 1.89 -7.49 -1.58
N ALA A 361 1.10 -8.17 -2.41
CA ALA A 361 1.04 -9.63 -2.39
C ALA A 361 1.99 -10.30 -3.40
N ARG A 362 2.42 -9.60 -4.46
CA ARG A 362 3.18 -10.21 -5.57
C ARG A 362 4.57 -9.62 -5.80
N ALA A 363 4.80 -8.37 -5.41
CA ALA A 363 6.10 -7.69 -5.58
C ALA A 363 6.85 -7.49 -4.27
N GLY A 364 6.36 -8.05 -3.16
CA GLY A 364 6.95 -7.96 -1.83
C GLY A 364 8.13 -8.92 -1.63
N TYR A 365 9.16 -8.86 -2.48
CA TYR A 365 10.35 -9.66 -2.30
C TYR A 365 11.23 -9.09 -1.20
N GLN A 366 11.69 -9.96 -0.31
CA GLN A 366 12.60 -9.59 0.78
C GLN A 366 13.94 -9.17 0.22
N GLN A 367 14.66 -8.40 1.01
CA GLN A 367 16.05 -8.09 0.73
C GLN A 367 16.87 -9.37 0.79
N GLY A 368 17.51 -9.73 -0.33
CA GLY A 368 18.43 -10.86 -0.38
C GLY A 368 19.75 -10.52 0.28
N PHE A 369 20.36 -11.48 0.90
CA PHE A 369 21.75 -11.39 1.39
C PHE A 369 22.39 -12.77 1.37
N ALA A 370 23.68 -12.81 1.13
CA ALA A 370 24.48 -14.02 1.27
C ALA A 370 25.28 -13.95 2.56
N MET A 371 25.23 -15.01 3.31
CA MET A 371 26.15 -15.22 4.45
C MET A 371 26.83 -16.58 4.24
N PRO A 372 28.16 -16.66 4.39
CA PRO A 372 28.89 -17.92 4.22
C PRO A 372 28.47 -18.95 5.27
N ARG A 373 28.06 -18.47 6.45
CA ARG A 373 27.49 -19.32 7.51
C ARG A 373 26.30 -18.61 8.15
N GLN A 374 25.22 -19.34 8.38
CA GLN A 374 24.13 -18.79 9.17
C GLN A 374 24.51 -18.79 10.64
N PRO A 375 24.25 -17.67 11.37
CA PRO A 375 24.40 -17.66 12.82
C PRO A 375 23.45 -18.70 13.43
N HIS A 376 23.99 -19.62 14.21
CA HIS A 376 23.21 -20.64 14.89
C HIS A 376 22.84 -20.19 16.31
N ARG A 377 21.56 -20.28 16.67
CA ARG A 377 21.13 -20.15 18.05
C ARG A 377 21.25 -21.51 18.73
N GLY A 378 22.10 -21.61 19.73
CA GLY A 378 22.16 -22.79 20.58
C GLY A 378 23.58 -23.36 20.71
N SER A 379 23.86 -23.88 21.89
CA SER A 379 25.13 -24.54 22.21
C SER A 379 25.26 -25.84 21.43
N GLY A 380 26.32 -25.98 20.66
CA GLY A 380 26.78 -27.27 20.17
C GLY A 380 26.25 -27.80 18.84
N ALA A 381 25.36 -27.10 18.15
CA ALA A 381 24.97 -27.53 16.81
C ALA A 381 25.95 -26.96 15.76
N ARG A 382 26.31 -27.77 14.76
CA ARG A 382 27.17 -27.35 13.66
C ARG A 382 26.53 -26.20 12.91
N ALA A 383 27.32 -25.16 12.59
CA ALA A 383 26.86 -24.08 11.73
C ALA A 383 26.32 -24.63 10.40
N ALA A 384 25.29 -24.00 9.87
CA ALA A 384 24.80 -24.36 8.55
C ALA A 384 25.93 -24.28 7.50
N PRO A 385 25.93 -25.14 6.50
CA PRO A 385 26.97 -25.10 5.46
C PRO A 385 26.99 -23.74 4.77
N PRO A 386 28.15 -23.31 4.25
CA PRO A 386 28.27 -22.04 3.55
C PRO A 386 27.34 -22.01 2.33
N ARG A 387 26.68 -20.89 2.09
CA ARG A 387 25.80 -20.65 0.95
C ARG A 387 26.53 -20.11 -0.28
N LEU A 388 27.77 -20.45 -0.46
CA LEU A 388 28.61 -19.93 -1.55
C LEU A 388 28.30 -20.58 -2.91
N ASP A 389 27.64 -21.72 -2.91
CA ASP A 389 27.29 -22.51 -4.10
C ASP A 389 25.95 -22.14 -4.74
N GLY A 390 25.27 -21.14 -4.20
CA GLY A 390 23.96 -20.72 -4.71
C GLY A 390 22.79 -21.61 -4.29
N THR A 391 23.04 -22.66 -3.47
CA THR A 391 21.94 -23.52 -3.01
C THR A 391 21.09 -22.84 -1.96
N VAL A 392 19.79 -22.86 -2.16
CA VAL A 392 18.80 -22.38 -1.18
C VAL A 392 18.45 -23.53 -0.26
N MET A 393 18.80 -23.40 1.03
CA MET A 393 18.27 -24.31 2.03
C MET A 393 16.75 -24.10 2.16
N ARG A 394 15.98 -25.06 1.69
CA ARG A 394 14.53 -25.10 1.97
C ARG A 394 14.34 -25.43 3.44
N PRO A 395 13.41 -24.75 4.16
CA PRO A 395 13.05 -25.17 5.50
C PRO A 395 12.59 -26.63 5.48
N GLY A 396 13.25 -27.49 6.27
CA GLY A 396 12.94 -28.91 6.33
C GLY A 396 13.68 -29.81 5.33
N ALA A 397 14.57 -29.28 4.48
CA ALA A 397 15.45 -30.14 3.69
C ALA A 397 16.49 -30.82 4.61
N PRO A 398 16.72 -32.14 4.46
CA PRO A 398 17.80 -32.81 5.18
C PRO A 398 19.13 -32.12 4.84
N LEU A 399 19.95 -31.90 5.85
CA LEU A 399 21.30 -31.39 5.66
C LEU A 399 22.03 -32.37 4.75
N ALA A 400 22.53 -31.91 3.60
CA ALA A 400 23.40 -32.74 2.77
C ALA A 400 24.54 -33.27 3.68
N GLU A 401 24.71 -34.57 3.69
CA GLU A 401 25.82 -35.18 4.42
C GLU A 401 27.10 -34.53 3.94
N SER A 402 27.89 -34.01 4.87
CA SER A 402 29.20 -33.50 4.55
C SER A 402 29.99 -34.60 3.84
N PRO A 403 30.68 -34.33 2.72
CA PRO A 403 31.58 -35.30 2.16
C PRO A 403 32.56 -35.68 3.26
N GLU A 404 32.46 -36.93 3.71
CA GLU A 404 33.43 -37.54 4.59
C GLU A 404 34.77 -37.52 3.89
N GLY A 405 35.77 -36.97 4.55
CA GLY A 405 37.14 -37.31 4.32
C GLY A 405 37.89 -36.48 3.27
N VAL A 406 38.43 -35.37 3.68
CA VAL A 406 39.83 -35.08 3.36
C VAL A 406 40.51 -34.78 4.71
N GLY A 407 41.41 -35.69 5.09
CA GLY A 407 42.21 -35.69 6.29
C GLY A 407 43.26 -34.60 6.32
#